data_69289ab8e3eab2bf4a3bb495f43261e2
#
_entry.id   69289ab8e3eab2bf4a3bb495f43261e2
#
_cell.length_a   1.000
_cell.length_b   1.000
_cell.length_c   1.000
_cell.angle_alpha   90.00
_cell.angle_beta   90.00
_cell.angle_gamma   90.00
#
_symmetry.space_group_name_H-M   'P 1'
#
loop_
_entity.id
_entity.type
_entity.pdbx_description
1 polymer ?
#
loop_
_entity_poly.entity_id
_entity_poly.type
_entity_poly.pdbx_seq_one_letter_code
_entity_poly.pdbx_strand_id
1 'polypeptide(L)'
;MWKGDIDLKKIIITILISIITISILLSFIDRTPNEQVGNTADIVYSINNIPTNLKSVGDLNKREQDIICATSRGLVEVDSEGNINPVLAECYEINEDGLEYIFKIRNDVYWSNGDKIMPGDIVSFFRQVITEENEISALLNVFGVYDYLNTDKSFSETVAITCDENSVKIRLNSKDNNFIEELTKPQYRLRKDILFWEDINSNYNNISYSGNYYIDNIGENEIVLKRSEKSDNELAETIHLTRDDNEDLALAAFEIGNRDIVINPPKSQLQRLKDEHKLIESPSNESLYLAFNINNSNFSNSIKNEIYRLVNEAVEEYQNQNSILIELAECSYFREDKDDLTKLQTRNVIMNVQTNINMPEKVVLVANESLENKDITNYIYNWFKKNTDITIVVNLLSEQEMDLISEKNYYDIALVNVYARLDDEEEFLNKILSFLPKQTREMMSNSKSKAEKEELFAEIEEEIFNNYRILPLLFYNDTIAINSNIENTILDANGNIDFTRIKK
;
A
#
# COMPACT_ATOMS: atom_id res chain seq x y z
N MET A 1 -6.36 58.39 -52.54
CA MET A 1 -7.02 57.18 -53.01
C MET A 1 -6.29 55.90 -52.54
N TRP A 2 -5.93 55.77 -51.25
CA TRP A 2 -5.14 54.64 -50.75
C TRP A 2 -5.52 54.23 -49.30
N LYS A 3 -6.69 54.62 -48.79
CA LYS A 3 -7.17 54.24 -47.46
C LYS A 3 -8.17 53.08 -47.43
N GLY A 4 -8.74 52.73 -48.60
CA GLY A 4 -9.77 51.68 -48.69
C GLY A 4 -9.24 50.26 -48.77
N ASP A 5 -8.07 50.03 -49.37
CA ASP A 5 -7.53 48.67 -49.56
C ASP A 5 -6.94 48.04 -48.31
N ILE A 6 -6.46 48.88 -47.35
CA ILE A 6 -5.90 48.37 -46.08
C ILE A 6 -7.02 47.92 -45.13
N ASP A 7 -8.17 48.56 -45.18
CA ASP A 7 -9.31 48.20 -44.33
C ASP A 7 -9.99 46.91 -44.85
N LEU A 8 -10.05 46.75 -46.14
CA LEU A 8 -10.61 45.51 -46.77
C LEU A 8 -9.74 44.27 -46.48
N LYS A 9 -8.41 44.39 -46.52
CA LYS A 9 -7.49 43.32 -46.15
C LYS A 9 -7.58 42.96 -44.68
N LYS A 10 -7.70 43.93 -43.79
CA LYS A 10 -7.89 43.68 -42.35
C LYS A 10 -9.24 42.98 -42.08
N ILE A 11 -10.31 43.38 -42.77
CA ILE A 11 -11.62 42.77 -42.66
C ILE A 11 -11.56 41.32 -43.14
N ILE A 12 -10.91 41.03 -44.25
CA ILE A 12 -10.73 39.67 -44.78
C ILE A 12 -9.90 38.80 -43.81
N ILE A 13 -8.81 39.30 -43.23
CA ILE A 13 -7.98 38.61 -42.26
C ILE A 13 -8.78 38.33 -40.99
N THR A 14 -9.57 39.28 -40.48
CA THR A 14 -10.42 39.08 -39.32
C THR A 14 -11.48 38.04 -39.52
N ILE A 15 -12.12 38.02 -40.70
CA ILE A 15 -13.10 36.98 -41.09
C ILE A 15 -12.43 35.61 -41.21
N LEU A 16 -11.23 35.53 -41.78
CA LEU A 16 -10.47 34.27 -41.88
C LEU A 16 -10.08 33.71 -40.52
N ILE A 17 -9.62 34.60 -39.63
CA ILE A 17 -9.31 34.22 -38.21
C ILE A 17 -10.57 33.76 -37.49
N SER A 18 -11.71 34.46 -37.67
CA SER A 18 -12.99 34.04 -37.09
C SER A 18 -13.48 32.70 -37.62
N ILE A 19 -13.32 32.43 -38.91
CA ILE A 19 -13.67 31.14 -39.51
C ILE A 19 -12.73 30.03 -38.99
N ILE A 20 -11.45 30.27 -38.84
CA ILE A 20 -10.50 29.31 -38.24
C ILE A 20 -10.82 29.04 -36.79
N THR A 21 -11.12 30.06 -36.00
CA THR A 21 -11.50 29.88 -34.57
C THR A 21 -12.84 29.17 -34.43
N ILE A 22 -13.82 29.45 -35.30
CA ILE A 22 -15.10 28.72 -35.35
C ILE A 22 -14.88 27.26 -35.80
N SER A 23 -14.03 27.01 -36.80
CA SER A 23 -13.70 25.64 -37.24
C SER A 23 -12.95 24.85 -36.13
N ILE A 24 -12.08 25.49 -35.36
CA ILE A 24 -11.43 24.89 -34.22
C ILE A 24 -12.48 24.61 -33.11
N LEU A 25 -13.34 25.56 -32.80
CA LEU A 25 -14.44 25.37 -31.84
C LEU A 25 -15.42 24.28 -32.29
N LEU A 26 -15.74 24.21 -33.58
CA LEU A 26 -16.60 23.17 -34.14
C LEU A 26 -15.90 21.80 -34.17
N SER A 27 -14.57 21.73 -34.34
CA SER A 27 -13.82 20.49 -34.21
C SER A 27 -13.74 19.98 -32.76
N PHE A 28 -13.96 20.83 -31.75
CA PHE A 28 -14.19 20.44 -30.36
C PHE A 28 -15.65 20.08 -30.08
N ILE A 29 -16.61 20.57 -30.86
CA ILE A 29 -18.05 20.28 -30.70
C ILE A 29 -18.43 18.99 -31.48
N ASP A 30 -17.81 18.69 -32.60
CA ASP A 30 -17.98 17.43 -33.35
C ASP A 30 -17.21 16.23 -32.77
N ARG A 31 -16.42 16.45 -31.73
CA ARG A 31 -16.21 15.42 -30.73
C ARG A 31 -17.47 15.46 -29.83
N THR A 32 -18.60 15.03 -30.37
CA THR A 32 -19.50 14.25 -29.54
C THR A 32 -18.55 13.24 -28.88
N PRO A 33 -18.46 13.16 -27.55
CA PRO A 33 -18.10 11.91 -26.96
C PRO A 33 -19.01 10.97 -27.73
N ASN A 34 -18.48 9.91 -28.37
CA ASN A 34 -19.30 8.75 -28.47
C ASN A 34 -19.92 8.70 -27.09
N GLU A 35 -21.21 8.96 -27.01
CA GLU A 35 -22.00 8.34 -26.01
C GLU A 35 -21.75 6.83 -26.25
N GLN A 36 -20.64 6.32 -25.72
CA GLN A 36 -20.78 5.15 -24.96
C GLN A 36 -21.81 5.62 -23.92
N VAL A 37 -23.07 5.36 -24.23
CA VAL A 37 -24.08 5.07 -23.24
C VAL A 37 -23.36 4.02 -22.42
N GLY A 38 -22.63 4.50 -21.39
CA GLY A 38 -21.87 3.63 -20.49
C GLY A 38 -22.94 2.68 -20.04
N ASN A 39 -22.78 1.43 -20.36
CA ASN A 39 -23.65 0.42 -19.83
C ASN A 39 -23.60 0.73 -18.34
N THR A 40 -24.75 1.02 -17.72
CA THR A 40 -24.83 1.43 -16.32
C THR A 40 -24.19 0.41 -15.37
N ALA A 41 -23.72 -0.68 -15.90
CA ALA A 41 -23.07 -1.81 -15.27
C ALA A 41 -21.52 -1.74 -15.28
N ASP A 42 -20.88 -0.80 -15.97
CA ASP A 42 -19.44 -0.72 -16.08
C ASP A 42 -18.85 0.31 -15.10
N ILE A 43 -17.73 -0.04 -14.45
CA ILE A 43 -16.97 0.85 -13.55
C ILE A 43 -15.62 1.14 -14.21
N VAL A 44 -15.23 2.41 -14.24
CA VAL A 44 -13.92 2.83 -14.74
C VAL A 44 -13.06 3.30 -13.56
N TYR A 45 -12.06 2.51 -13.24
CA TYR A 45 -11.13 2.69 -12.14
C TYR A 45 -9.76 3.12 -12.68
N SER A 46 -9.34 4.33 -12.32
CA SER A 46 -8.01 4.86 -12.68
C SER A 46 -6.93 4.25 -11.80
N ILE A 47 -5.87 3.74 -12.40
CA ILE A 47 -4.67 3.22 -11.73
C ILE A 47 -3.41 3.88 -12.30
N ASN A 48 -2.32 3.93 -11.52
CA ASN A 48 -1.07 4.57 -11.95
C ASN A 48 -0.22 3.65 -12.83
N ASN A 49 -0.36 2.33 -12.64
CA ASN A 49 0.47 1.34 -13.33
C ASN A 49 -0.35 0.09 -13.69
N ILE A 50 0.01 -0.54 -14.81
CA ILE A 50 -0.51 -1.86 -15.18
C ILE A 50 0.51 -2.90 -14.67
N PRO A 51 0.19 -3.65 -13.60
CA PRO A 51 1.10 -4.67 -13.10
C PRO A 51 1.25 -5.81 -14.11
N THR A 52 2.46 -6.33 -14.23
CA THR A 52 2.76 -7.50 -15.05
C THR A 52 2.93 -8.76 -14.23
N ASN A 53 3.30 -8.61 -12.96
CA ASN A 53 3.52 -9.68 -12.00
C ASN A 53 2.58 -9.49 -10.81
N LEU A 54 1.75 -10.51 -10.54
CA LEU A 54 0.82 -10.55 -9.41
C LEU A 54 1.06 -11.82 -8.56
N LYS A 55 2.24 -12.45 -8.66
CA LYS A 55 2.59 -13.66 -7.89
C LYS A 55 2.83 -13.31 -6.42
N SER A 56 3.79 -12.43 -6.17
CA SER A 56 4.20 -12.01 -4.82
C SER A 56 3.31 -10.88 -4.31
N VAL A 57 2.13 -11.22 -3.82
CA VAL A 57 1.08 -10.25 -3.45
C VAL A 57 1.51 -9.36 -2.29
N GLY A 58 2.38 -9.83 -1.40
CA GLY A 58 2.94 -9.02 -0.31
C GLY A 58 3.73 -7.80 -0.77
N ASP A 59 4.36 -7.89 -1.96
CA ASP A 59 5.17 -6.80 -2.55
C ASP A 59 4.33 -5.78 -3.33
N LEU A 60 3.07 -6.09 -3.61
CA LEU A 60 2.16 -5.23 -4.35
C LEU A 60 1.66 -4.06 -3.49
N ASN A 61 1.52 -2.88 -4.10
CA ASN A 61 0.78 -1.80 -3.45
C ASN A 61 -0.72 -2.13 -3.33
N LYS A 62 -1.44 -1.39 -2.49
CA LYS A 62 -2.87 -1.66 -2.22
C LYS A 62 -3.74 -1.69 -3.48
N ARG A 63 -3.44 -0.82 -4.46
CA ARG A 63 -4.24 -0.73 -5.70
C ARG A 63 -3.97 -1.91 -6.64
N GLU A 64 -2.76 -2.43 -6.65
CA GLU A 64 -2.43 -3.68 -7.35
C GLU A 64 -3.04 -4.89 -6.63
N GLN A 65 -3.06 -4.89 -5.30
CA GLN A 65 -3.75 -5.90 -4.49
C GLN A 65 -5.27 -5.92 -4.76
N ASP A 66 -5.89 -4.79 -5.12
CA ASP A 66 -7.30 -4.74 -5.49
C ASP A 66 -7.62 -5.68 -6.66
N ILE A 67 -6.68 -5.90 -7.60
CA ILE A 67 -6.86 -6.87 -8.70
C ILE A 67 -6.96 -8.29 -8.15
N ILE A 68 -6.13 -8.62 -7.15
CA ILE A 68 -6.21 -9.91 -6.45
C ILE A 68 -7.55 -10.02 -5.70
N CYS A 69 -7.97 -8.95 -5.03
CA CYS A 69 -9.24 -8.92 -4.29
C CYS A 69 -10.47 -9.09 -5.20
N ALA A 70 -10.43 -8.57 -6.41
CA ALA A 70 -11.48 -8.76 -7.40
C ALA A 70 -11.49 -10.19 -7.98
N THR A 71 -10.30 -10.75 -8.26
CA THR A 71 -10.14 -11.98 -9.05
C THR A 71 -9.93 -13.25 -8.22
N SER A 72 -9.79 -13.11 -6.89
CA SER A 72 -9.52 -14.24 -5.98
C SER A 72 -10.30 -14.10 -4.67
N ARG A 73 -10.66 -15.24 -4.05
CA ARG A 73 -11.40 -15.31 -2.79
C ARG A 73 -10.57 -16.00 -1.70
N GLY A 74 -10.72 -15.52 -0.45
CA GLY A 74 -10.09 -16.13 0.72
C GLY A 74 -10.94 -17.25 1.34
N LEU A 75 -10.33 -18.07 2.20
CA LEU A 75 -11.11 -18.94 3.12
C LEU A 75 -12.04 -18.08 3.97
N VAL A 76 -11.50 -16.99 4.48
CA VAL A 76 -12.16 -15.93 5.23
C VAL A 76 -11.75 -14.59 4.63
N GLU A 77 -12.60 -13.56 4.75
CA GLU A 77 -12.31 -12.19 4.31
C GLU A 77 -12.81 -11.21 5.39
N VAL A 78 -12.19 -10.06 5.49
CA VAL A 78 -12.59 -9.01 6.41
C VAL A 78 -13.46 -7.97 5.69
N ASP A 79 -14.48 -7.47 6.37
CA ASP A 79 -15.30 -6.36 5.84
C ASP A 79 -14.77 -5.00 6.33
N SER A 80 -15.46 -3.92 5.95
CA SER A 80 -15.11 -2.55 6.32
C SER A 80 -15.24 -2.24 7.81
N GLU A 81 -15.98 -3.06 8.55
CA GLU A 81 -16.18 -2.91 10.00
C GLU A 81 -15.16 -3.74 10.80
N GLY A 82 -14.26 -4.47 10.11
CA GLY A 82 -13.30 -5.38 10.74
C GLY A 82 -13.87 -6.76 11.09
N ASN A 83 -15.10 -7.07 10.67
CA ASN A 83 -15.67 -8.40 10.93
C ASN A 83 -15.09 -9.42 9.95
N ILE A 84 -14.62 -10.53 10.47
CA ILE A 84 -14.10 -11.63 9.67
C ILE A 84 -15.24 -12.57 9.28
N ASN A 85 -15.46 -12.71 7.98
CA ASN A 85 -16.54 -13.49 7.40
C ASN A 85 -15.99 -14.70 6.65
N PRO A 86 -16.53 -15.92 6.86
CA PRO A 86 -16.26 -17.08 6.01
C PRO A 86 -16.73 -16.83 4.58
N VAL A 87 -15.90 -17.19 3.59
CA VAL A 87 -16.17 -16.94 2.16
C VAL A 87 -16.07 -18.21 1.33
N LEU A 88 -14.88 -18.77 1.04
CA LEU A 88 -14.76 -20.10 0.48
C LEU A 88 -15.10 -21.16 1.52
N ALA A 89 -14.84 -20.89 2.79
CA ALA A 89 -15.37 -21.67 3.88
C ALA A 89 -16.85 -21.35 4.14
N GLU A 90 -17.65 -22.35 4.52
CA GLU A 90 -18.99 -22.19 5.09
C GLU A 90 -18.90 -21.73 6.56
N CYS A 91 -17.95 -22.33 7.28
CA CYS A 91 -17.61 -22.02 8.66
C CYS A 91 -16.21 -22.56 8.97
N TYR A 92 -15.67 -22.18 10.11
CA TYR A 92 -14.46 -22.80 10.66
C TYR A 92 -14.62 -23.11 12.14
N GLU A 93 -13.86 -24.11 12.59
CA GLU A 93 -13.80 -24.54 13.98
C GLU A 93 -12.34 -24.54 14.44
N ILE A 94 -12.13 -24.21 15.70
CA ILE A 94 -10.81 -24.25 16.35
C ILE A 94 -10.88 -25.34 17.43
N ASN A 95 -9.93 -26.25 17.45
CA ASN A 95 -9.91 -27.31 18.45
C ASN A 95 -9.57 -26.77 19.86
N GLU A 96 -9.75 -27.59 20.90
CA GLU A 96 -9.61 -27.18 22.31
C GLU A 96 -8.20 -26.69 22.67
N ASP A 97 -7.16 -27.16 21.99
CA ASP A 97 -5.77 -26.73 22.23
C ASP A 97 -5.43 -25.40 21.53
N GLY A 98 -6.32 -24.91 20.65
CA GLY A 98 -6.14 -23.69 19.89
C GLY A 98 -5.08 -23.78 18.79
N LEU A 99 -4.64 -24.98 18.43
CA LEU A 99 -3.58 -25.21 17.45
C LEU A 99 -4.11 -25.69 16.09
N GLU A 100 -5.30 -26.27 16.01
CA GLU A 100 -5.84 -26.81 14.77
C GLU A 100 -7.12 -26.09 14.37
N TYR A 101 -7.15 -25.64 13.11
CA TYR A 101 -8.24 -24.94 12.47
C TYR A 101 -8.83 -25.83 11.38
N ILE A 102 -10.17 -26.02 11.40
CA ILE A 102 -10.90 -26.85 10.44
C ILE A 102 -11.86 -25.94 9.66
N PHE A 103 -11.61 -25.78 8.37
CA PHE A 103 -12.45 -24.97 7.48
C PHE A 103 -13.34 -25.90 6.66
N LYS A 104 -14.66 -25.82 6.83
CA LYS A 104 -15.63 -26.54 6.01
C LYS A 104 -15.86 -25.77 4.72
N ILE A 105 -15.53 -26.35 3.57
CA ILE A 105 -15.61 -25.67 2.28
C ILE A 105 -17.04 -25.70 1.74
N ARG A 106 -17.51 -24.58 1.21
CA ARG A 106 -18.82 -24.41 0.60
C ARG A 106 -18.99 -25.32 -0.61
N ASN A 107 -20.22 -25.74 -0.85
CA ASN A 107 -20.57 -26.60 -1.99
C ASN A 107 -20.85 -25.83 -3.29
N ASP A 108 -21.04 -24.52 -3.21
CA ASP A 108 -21.50 -23.59 -4.26
C ASP A 108 -20.40 -22.63 -4.72
N VAL A 109 -19.12 -22.98 -4.52
CA VAL A 109 -17.97 -22.19 -4.98
C VAL A 109 -17.33 -22.80 -6.22
N TYR A 110 -17.00 -21.95 -7.19
CA TYR A 110 -16.54 -22.38 -8.52
C TYR A 110 -15.39 -21.50 -9.00
N TRP A 111 -14.52 -22.09 -9.79
CA TRP A 111 -13.56 -21.39 -10.62
C TRP A 111 -14.28 -20.68 -11.79
N SER A 112 -13.64 -19.67 -12.36
CA SER A 112 -14.17 -18.92 -13.52
C SER A 112 -14.42 -19.80 -14.75
N ASN A 113 -13.75 -20.95 -14.87
CA ASN A 113 -13.96 -21.93 -15.95
C ASN A 113 -15.16 -22.85 -15.68
N GLY A 114 -15.86 -22.69 -14.57
CA GLY A 114 -17.03 -23.49 -14.17
C GLY A 114 -16.73 -24.74 -13.36
N ASP A 115 -15.47 -25.10 -13.17
CA ASP A 115 -15.07 -26.22 -12.31
C ASP A 115 -15.35 -25.88 -10.85
N LYS A 116 -15.72 -26.89 -10.05
CA LYS A 116 -15.94 -26.71 -8.62
C LYS A 116 -14.60 -26.54 -7.89
N ILE A 117 -14.55 -25.58 -6.97
CA ILE A 117 -13.41 -25.44 -6.05
C ILE A 117 -13.50 -26.55 -5.00
N MET A 118 -12.44 -27.33 -4.88
CA MET A 118 -12.34 -28.47 -3.96
C MET A 118 -11.33 -28.19 -2.83
N PRO A 119 -11.47 -28.83 -1.67
CA PRO A 119 -10.49 -28.69 -0.57
C PRO A 119 -9.05 -28.96 -1.00
N GLY A 120 -8.83 -29.88 -1.95
CA GLY A 120 -7.51 -30.16 -2.53
C GLY A 120 -6.89 -29.01 -3.30
N ASP A 121 -7.70 -28.15 -3.92
CA ASP A 121 -7.20 -26.93 -4.60
C ASP A 121 -6.59 -25.97 -3.59
N ILE A 122 -7.22 -25.83 -2.44
CA ILE A 122 -6.76 -24.95 -1.35
C ILE A 122 -5.44 -25.47 -0.75
N VAL A 123 -5.34 -26.80 -0.52
CA VAL A 123 -4.07 -27.42 -0.06
C VAL A 123 -2.96 -27.22 -1.11
N SER A 124 -3.31 -27.36 -2.40
CA SER A 124 -2.35 -27.15 -3.50
C SER A 124 -1.86 -25.70 -3.56
N PHE A 125 -2.77 -24.74 -3.35
CA PHE A 125 -2.43 -23.33 -3.29
C PHE A 125 -1.47 -23.03 -2.13
N PHE A 126 -1.79 -23.43 -0.90
CA PHE A 126 -0.90 -23.22 0.25
C PHE A 126 0.46 -23.88 0.05
N ARG A 127 0.50 -25.08 -0.57
CA ARG A 127 1.77 -25.70 -0.90
C ARG A 127 2.60 -24.83 -1.83
N GLN A 128 1.99 -24.25 -2.88
CA GLN A 128 2.69 -23.39 -3.82
C GLN A 128 3.18 -22.12 -3.14
N VAL A 129 2.33 -21.45 -2.35
CA VAL A 129 2.70 -20.24 -1.59
C VAL A 129 3.87 -20.53 -0.64
N ILE A 130 3.82 -21.60 0.13
CA ILE A 130 4.89 -21.98 1.07
C ILE A 130 6.19 -22.31 0.34
N THR A 131 6.12 -22.89 -0.87
CA THR A 131 7.31 -23.27 -1.63
C THR A 131 7.94 -22.07 -2.36
N GLU A 132 7.13 -21.17 -2.88
CA GLU A 132 7.56 -20.08 -3.76
C GLU A 132 7.78 -18.75 -3.02
N GLU A 133 7.08 -18.53 -1.89
CA GLU A 133 7.06 -17.28 -1.15
C GLU A 133 7.52 -17.52 0.30
N ASN A 134 8.85 -17.59 0.50
CA ASN A 134 9.44 -17.93 1.80
C ASN A 134 9.03 -16.99 2.94
N GLU A 135 8.86 -15.70 2.66
CA GLU A 135 8.46 -14.69 3.65
C GLU A 135 7.04 -14.95 4.14
N ILE A 136 6.11 -15.24 3.24
CA ILE A 136 4.72 -15.58 3.57
C ILE A 136 4.65 -16.89 4.37
N SER A 137 5.51 -17.85 4.06
CA SER A 137 5.54 -19.14 4.76
C SER A 137 5.89 -19.00 6.25
N ALA A 138 6.72 -18.02 6.59
CA ALA A 138 7.12 -17.74 7.96
C ALA A 138 5.97 -17.14 8.79
N LEU A 139 5.12 -16.30 8.17
CA LEU A 139 3.99 -15.63 8.83
C LEU A 139 2.87 -16.60 9.23
N LEU A 140 2.64 -17.66 8.46
CA LEU A 140 1.55 -18.59 8.70
C LEU A 140 1.72 -19.47 9.95
N ASN A 141 2.90 -19.54 10.55
CA ASN A 141 3.19 -20.34 11.75
C ASN A 141 2.70 -21.81 11.67
N VAL A 142 2.61 -22.38 10.45
CA VAL A 142 2.07 -23.73 10.22
C VAL A 142 3.09 -24.79 10.61
N PHE A 143 2.61 -25.84 11.29
CA PHE A 143 3.44 -26.95 11.73
C PHE A 143 4.10 -27.67 10.55
N GLY A 144 5.40 -27.88 10.66
CA GLY A 144 6.20 -28.65 9.70
C GLY A 144 6.71 -27.87 8.50
N VAL A 145 6.36 -26.57 8.33
CA VAL A 145 6.84 -25.73 7.22
C VAL A 145 8.37 -25.60 7.26
N TYR A 146 8.95 -25.31 8.43
CA TYR A 146 10.39 -25.22 8.59
C TYR A 146 11.11 -26.50 8.15
N ASP A 147 10.62 -27.67 8.58
CA ASP A 147 11.20 -28.96 8.22
C ASP A 147 11.06 -29.23 6.72
N TYR A 148 9.91 -28.90 6.13
CA TYR A 148 9.67 -29.05 4.69
C TYR A 148 10.67 -28.22 3.85
N LEU A 149 10.85 -26.95 4.19
CA LEU A 149 11.74 -26.06 3.45
C LEU A 149 13.24 -26.38 3.62
N ASN A 150 13.61 -27.06 4.72
CA ASN A 150 15.02 -27.34 5.04
C ASN A 150 15.40 -28.84 4.91
N THR A 151 14.51 -29.70 4.40
CA THR A 151 14.79 -31.13 4.21
C THR A 151 14.22 -31.61 2.88
N ASP A 152 14.61 -32.82 2.43
CA ASP A 152 14.09 -33.47 1.22
C ASP A 152 12.74 -34.20 1.43
N LYS A 153 12.03 -33.91 2.53
CA LYS A 153 10.72 -34.55 2.81
C LYS A 153 9.61 -33.93 1.96
N SER A 154 8.60 -34.72 1.63
CA SER A 154 7.45 -34.24 0.86
C SER A 154 6.54 -33.32 1.71
N PHE A 155 5.82 -32.41 1.05
CA PHE A 155 4.86 -31.52 1.70
C PHE A 155 3.82 -32.28 2.52
N SER A 156 3.24 -33.33 1.93
CA SER A 156 2.17 -34.15 2.56
C SER A 156 2.63 -34.96 3.78
N GLU A 157 3.93 -35.21 3.92
CA GLU A 157 4.48 -35.94 5.08
C GLU A 157 4.92 -34.99 6.20
N THR A 158 5.09 -33.69 5.89
CA THR A 158 5.77 -32.77 6.81
C THR A 158 4.85 -31.64 7.25
N VAL A 159 4.15 -31.02 6.30
CA VAL A 159 3.33 -29.82 6.57
C VAL A 159 1.92 -30.20 6.98
N ALA A 160 1.47 -29.66 8.09
CA ALA A 160 0.15 -29.96 8.64
C ALA A 160 -0.96 -29.11 8.00
N ILE A 161 -1.00 -29.08 6.67
CA ILE A 161 -2.15 -28.60 5.86
C ILE A 161 -2.66 -29.80 5.09
N THR A 162 -3.85 -30.26 5.47
CA THR A 162 -4.47 -31.50 4.91
C THR A 162 -5.92 -31.23 4.54
N CYS A 163 -6.51 -32.09 3.75
CA CYS A 163 -7.93 -32.02 3.45
C CYS A 163 -8.60 -33.40 3.50
N ASP A 164 -9.88 -33.39 3.74
CA ASP A 164 -10.80 -34.50 3.44
C ASP A 164 -11.78 -34.10 2.31
N GLU A 165 -12.87 -34.82 2.14
CA GLU A 165 -13.84 -34.57 1.05
C GLU A 165 -14.45 -33.15 1.08
N ASN A 166 -14.61 -32.55 2.27
CA ASN A 166 -15.37 -31.31 2.46
C ASN A 166 -14.63 -30.26 3.29
N SER A 167 -13.47 -30.58 3.86
CA SER A 167 -12.79 -29.67 4.75
C SER A 167 -11.28 -29.55 4.50
N VAL A 168 -10.72 -28.44 4.90
CA VAL A 168 -9.27 -28.19 4.98
C VAL A 168 -8.91 -28.04 6.46
N LYS A 169 -7.84 -28.72 6.87
CA LYS A 169 -7.30 -28.65 8.24
C LYS A 169 -5.91 -28.04 8.21
N ILE A 170 -5.69 -27.05 9.09
CA ILE A 170 -4.41 -26.37 9.25
C ILE A 170 -4.02 -26.43 10.72
N ARG A 171 -2.83 -26.97 11.02
CA ARG A 171 -2.29 -27.01 12.37
C ARG A 171 -1.08 -26.11 12.50
N LEU A 172 -1.04 -25.32 13.59
CA LEU A 172 0.02 -24.37 13.89
C LEU A 172 1.11 -24.99 14.79
N ASN A 173 2.30 -24.39 14.79
CA ASN A 173 3.39 -24.74 15.72
C ASN A 173 3.06 -24.31 17.15
N SER A 174 2.46 -23.14 17.31
CA SER A 174 2.04 -22.56 18.58
C SER A 174 0.70 -21.85 18.42
N LYS A 175 0.02 -21.59 19.51
CA LYS A 175 -1.25 -20.87 19.50
C LYS A 175 -1.03 -19.45 18.95
N ASP A 176 -1.83 -19.07 17.99
CA ASP A 176 -1.81 -17.75 17.37
C ASP A 176 -3.24 -17.20 17.31
N ASN A 177 -3.51 -16.15 18.10
CA ASN A 177 -4.83 -15.55 18.15
C ASN A 177 -5.15 -14.74 16.88
N ASN A 178 -4.12 -14.32 16.13
CA ASN A 178 -4.26 -13.49 14.93
C ASN A 178 -4.28 -14.35 13.64
N PHE A 179 -4.18 -15.68 13.73
CA PHE A 179 -4.10 -16.54 12.55
C PHE A 179 -5.29 -16.38 11.58
N ILE A 180 -6.51 -16.24 12.10
CA ILE A 180 -7.70 -16.03 11.25
C ILE A 180 -7.67 -14.66 10.58
N GLU A 181 -7.23 -13.64 11.29
CA GLU A 181 -7.04 -12.29 10.74
C GLU A 181 -5.96 -12.30 9.65
N GLU A 182 -4.83 -12.96 9.89
CA GLU A 182 -3.78 -13.12 8.88
C GLU A 182 -4.32 -13.76 7.60
N LEU A 183 -5.20 -14.74 7.68
CA LEU A 183 -5.81 -15.39 6.51
C LEU A 183 -6.76 -14.49 5.72
N THR A 184 -7.17 -13.33 6.24
CA THR A 184 -7.99 -12.35 5.48
C THR A 184 -7.19 -11.55 4.46
N LYS A 185 -5.87 -11.53 4.58
CA LYS A 185 -4.99 -10.71 3.73
C LYS A 185 -4.98 -11.19 2.28
N PRO A 186 -4.79 -10.28 1.31
CA PRO A 186 -4.86 -10.61 -0.12
C PRO A 186 -3.91 -11.73 -0.57
N GLN A 187 -2.74 -11.87 0.06
CA GLN A 187 -1.77 -12.92 -0.28
C GLN A 187 -2.30 -14.33 -0.06
N TYR A 188 -3.28 -14.53 0.82
CA TYR A 188 -3.89 -15.84 1.10
C TYR A 188 -5.17 -16.11 0.33
N ARG A 189 -5.55 -15.23 -0.59
CA ARG A 189 -6.67 -15.49 -1.51
C ARG A 189 -6.31 -16.56 -2.51
N LEU A 190 -7.23 -17.48 -2.74
CA LEU A 190 -7.03 -18.69 -3.53
C LEU A 190 -6.73 -18.36 -4.99
N ARG A 191 -5.52 -18.65 -5.44
CA ARG A 191 -5.03 -18.52 -6.80
C ARG A 191 -4.60 -19.87 -7.33
N LYS A 192 -5.08 -20.24 -8.50
CA LYS A 192 -4.68 -21.49 -9.15
C LYS A 192 -3.37 -21.28 -9.89
N ASP A 193 -2.43 -22.22 -9.71
CA ASP A 193 -1.15 -22.23 -10.41
C ASP A 193 -0.41 -20.86 -10.33
N ILE A 194 0.02 -20.50 -9.11
CA ILE A 194 0.55 -19.15 -8.81
C ILE A 194 1.72 -18.72 -9.72
N LEU A 195 2.44 -19.64 -10.35
CA LEU A 195 3.50 -19.32 -11.31
C LEU A 195 2.97 -18.62 -12.57
N PHE A 196 1.71 -18.84 -12.97
CA PHE A 196 1.12 -18.09 -14.08
C PHE A 196 0.89 -16.61 -13.76
N TRP A 197 0.83 -16.27 -12.48
CA TRP A 197 0.67 -14.90 -12.01
C TRP A 197 1.97 -14.08 -12.03
N GLU A 198 3.13 -14.71 -12.33
CA GLU A 198 4.41 -14.04 -12.50
C GLU A 198 4.46 -13.23 -13.82
N ASP A 199 3.76 -13.69 -14.87
CA ASP A 199 3.56 -12.95 -16.13
C ASP A 199 2.09 -13.06 -16.54
N ILE A 200 1.26 -12.16 -15.99
CA ILE A 200 -0.18 -12.16 -16.26
C ILE A 200 -0.48 -11.78 -17.71
N ASN A 201 0.36 -10.94 -18.35
CA ASN A 201 0.15 -10.53 -19.74
C ASN A 201 0.13 -11.73 -20.69
N SER A 202 1.00 -12.70 -20.46
CA SER A 202 1.08 -13.92 -21.26
C SER A 202 0.09 -15.00 -20.83
N ASN A 203 -0.36 -14.99 -19.57
CA ASN A 203 -1.03 -16.13 -18.93
C ASN A 203 -2.47 -15.89 -18.51
N TYR A 204 -3.00 -14.65 -18.50
CA TYR A 204 -4.33 -14.35 -17.95
C TYR A 204 -5.45 -15.25 -18.52
N ASN A 205 -5.38 -15.65 -19.78
CA ASN A 205 -6.34 -16.55 -20.43
C ASN A 205 -6.24 -18.01 -19.95
N ASN A 206 -5.12 -18.40 -19.31
CA ASN A 206 -4.88 -19.76 -18.83
C ASN A 206 -5.18 -19.88 -17.33
N ILE A 207 -5.38 -18.76 -16.64
CA ILE A 207 -5.67 -18.70 -15.20
C ILE A 207 -7.15 -19.02 -14.99
N SER A 208 -7.42 -19.90 -14.02
CA SER A 208 -8.76 -20.08 -13.45
C SER A 208 -8.87 -19.25 -12.18
N TYR A 209 -9.79 -18.30 -12.17
CA TYR A 209 -9.99 -17.33 -11.10
C TYR A 209 -11.03 -17.84 -10.10
N SER A 210 -10.81 -17.61 -8.80
CA SER A 210 -11.77 -17.96 -7.75
C SER A 210 -12.67 -16.79 -7.34
N GLY A 211 -12.39 -15.58 -7.84
CA GLY A 211 -13.06 -14.33 -7.50
C GLY A 211 -14.40 -14.10 -8.19
N ASN A 212 -15.03 -12.99 -7.83
CA ASN A 212 -16.24 -12.53 -8.49
C ASN A 212 -15.99 -12.05 -9.93
N TYR A 213 -14.72 -11.70 -10.22
CA TYR A 213 -14.27 -11.25 -11.53
C TYR A 213 -13.11 -12.13 -12.03
N TYR A 214 -12.90 -12.10 -13.33
CA TYR A 214 -11.75 -12.67 -14.01
C TYR A 214 -11.15 -11.63 -14.95
N ILE A 215 -9.86 -11.74 -15.28
CA ILE A 215 -9.22 -10.88 -16.25
C ILE A 215 -9.65 -11.35 -17.64
N ASP A 216 -10.41 -10.50 -18.34
CA ASP A 216 -10.89 -10.77 -19.70
C ASP A 216 -9.88 -10.28 -20.75
N ASN A 217 -9.23 -9.14 -20.49
CA ASN A 217 -8.24 -8.57 -21.39
C ASN A 217 -7.19 -7.76 -20.65
N ILE A 218 -5.98 -7.77 -21.17
CA ILE A 218 -4.89 -6.88 -20.74
C ILE A 218 -4.38 -6.15 -21.97
N GLY A 219 -4.52 -4.83 -21.98
CA GLY A 219 -3.99 -3.93 -23.02
C GLY A 219 -2.78 -3.14 -22.50
N GLU A 220 -2.25 -2.24 -23.32
CA GLU A 220 -1.11 -1.39 -22.96
C GLU A 220 -1.45 -0.43 -21.80
N ASN A 221 -2.69 0.06 -21.75
CA ASN A 221 -3.14 1.07 -20.79
C ASN A 221 -4.40 0.65 -20.02
N GLU A 222 -4.79 -0.61 -20.06
CA GLU A 222 -6.03 -1.06 -19.46
C GLU A 222 -5.97 -2.56 -19.11
N ILE A 223 -6.54 -2.90 -17.95
CA ILE A 223 -6.95 -4.27 -17.62
C ILE A 223 -8.48 -4.28 -17.55
N VAL A 224 -9.11 -5.20 -18.24
CA VAL A 224 -10.55 -5.39 -18.20
C VAL A 224 -10.89 -6.61 -17.36
N LEU A 225 -11.64 -6.40 -16.29
CA LEU A 225 -12.19 -7.46 -15.45
C LEU A 225 -13.66 -7.66 -15.82
N LYS A 226 -14.08 -8.89 -16.00
CA LYS A 226 -15.48 -9.26 -16.20
C LYS A 226 -16.00 -10.09 -15.03
N ARG A 227 -17.26 -9.86 -14.69
CA ARG A 227 -17.96 -10.62 -13.67
C ARG A 227 -18.09 -12.09 -14.08
N SER A 228 -17.78 -12.99 -13.16
CA SER A 228 -17.96 -14.43 -13.34
C SER A 228 -19.43 -14.79 -13.40
N GLU A 229 -19.82 -15.76 -14.25
CA GLU A 229 -21.22 -16.18 -14.41
C GLU A 229 -21.93 -16.66 -13.14
N LYS A 230 -21.14 -17.11 -12.16
CA LYS A 230 -21.66 -17.61 -10.87
C LYS A 230 -21.69 -16.55 -9.77
N SER A 231 -21.20 -15.35 -10.04
CA SER A 231 -21.24 -14.22 -9.13
C SER A 231 -22.61 -13.54 -9.13
N ASP A 232 -22.87 -12.74 -8.10
CA ASP A 232 -24.10 -12.00 -7.96
C ASP A 232 -24.33 -11.07 -9.17
N ASN A 233 -25.50 -11.17 -9.79
CA ASN A 233 -25.88 -10.37 -10.96
C ASN A 233 -26.09 -8.88 -10.64
N GLU A 234 -26.16 -8.50 -9.37
CA GLU A 234 -26.27 -7.10 -8.95
C GLU A 234 -24.93 -6.36 -8.97
N LEU A 235 -23.80 -7.09 -9.02
CA LEU A 235 -22.48 -6.49 -9.13
C LEU A 235 -22.26 -5.87 -10.52
N ALA A 236 -21.34 -4.92 -10.62
CA ALA A 236 -20.92 -4.35 -11.90
C ALA A 236 -20.53 -5.47 -12.89
N GLU A 237 -20.93 -5.32 -14.15
CA GLU A 237 -20.65 -6.34 -15.18
C GLU A 237 -19.17 -6.34 -15.59
N THR A 238 -18.60 -5.13 -15.73
CA THR A 238 -17.22 -4.92 -16.16
C THR A 238 -16.54 -3.88 -15.30
N ILE A 239 -15.29 -4.11 -14.97
CA ILE A 239 -14.41 -3.13 -14.31
C ILE A 239 -13.23 -2.87 -15.24
N HIS A 240 -13.08 -1.63 -15.66
CA HIS A 240 -12.00 -1.13 -16.48
C HIS A 240 -10.94 -0.49 -15.57
N LEU A 241 -9.81 -1.15 -15.37
CA LEU A 241 -8.65 -0.60 -14.68
C LEU A 241 -7.80 0.15 -15.71
N THR A 242 -7.97 1.47 -15.78
CA THR A 242 -7.35 2.30 -16.82
C THR A 242 -6.14 3.03 -16.24
N ARG A 243 -5.00 2.95 -16.93
CA ARG A 243 -3.80 3.67 -16.55
C ARG A 243 -3.93 5.15 -16.90
N ASP A 244 -3.70 5.99 -15.92
CA ASP A 244 -3.64 7.44 -16.06
C ASP A 244 -2.25 7.94 -15.57
N ASP A 245 -1.47 8.49 -16.50
CA ASP A 245 -0.11 8.99 -16.21
C ASP A 245 -0.08 10.42 -15.61
N ASN A 246 -1.26 11.06 -15.50
CA ASN A 246 -1.38 12.44 -15.02
C ASN A 246 -2.63 12.60 -14.14
N GLU A 247 -2.40 12.94 -12.88
CA GLU A 247 -3.44 13.08 -11.85
C GLU A 247 -4.48 14.15 -12.20
N ASP A 248 -4.08 15.29 -12.81
CA ASP A 248 -5.00 16.35 -13.20
C ASP A 248 -5.92 15.89 -14.34
N LEU A 249 -5.40 15.11 -15.30
CA LEU A 249 -6.19 14.55 -16.39
C LEU A 249 -7.13 13.44 -15.89
N ALA A 250 -6.67 12.60 -14.96
CA ALA A 250 -7.49 11.58 -14.32
C ALA A 250 -8.67 12.23 -13.57
N LEU A 251 -8.40 13.29 -12.79
CA LEU A 251 -9.43 14.02 -12.07
C LEU A 251 -10.38 14.75 -13.03
N ALA A 252 -9.88 15.36 -14.11
CA ALA A 252 -10.74 15.98 -15.12
C ALA A 252 -11.67 14.96 -15.78
N ALA A 253 -11.17 13.75 -16.06
CA ALA A 253 -12.01 12.64 -16.58
C ALA A 253 -13.06 12.18 -15.54
N PHE A 254 -12.72 12.19 -14.25
CA PHE A 254 -13.65 11.92 -13.15
C PHE A 254 -14.76 12.96 -13.07
N GLU A 255 -14.45 14.24 -13.18
CA GLU A 255 -15.43 15.34 -13.12
C GLU A 255 -16.46 15.28 -14.26
N ILE A 256 -16.08 14.78 -15.41
CA ILE A 256 -17.00 14.60 -16.57
C ILE A 256 -17.63 13.20 -16.65
N GLY A 257 -17.40 12.34 -15.64
CA GLY A 257 -17.99 11.01 -15.53
C GLY A 257 -17.34 9.93 -16.41
N ASN A 258 -16.12 10.16 -16.94
CA ASN A 258 -15.35 9.18 -17.69
C ASN A 258 -14.44 8.32 -16.78
N ARG A 259 -14.38 8.62 -15.51
CA ARG A 259 -13.77 7.82 -14.43
C ARG A 259 -14.74 7.80 -13.26
N ASP A 260 -14.88 6.66 -12.65
CA ASP A 260 -15.72 6.48 -11.45
C ASP A 260 -14.91 6.51 -10.17
N ILE A 261 -13.68 6.02 -10.25
CA ILE A 261 -12.72 5.94 -9.15
C ILE A 261 -11.38 6.47 -9.63
N VAL A 262 -10.76 7.39 -8.87
CA VAL A 262 -9.42 7.93 -9.16
C VAL A 262 -8.57 7.84 -7.89
N ILE A 263 -7.43 7.18 -8.00
CA ILE A 263 -6.46 7.08 -6.91
C ILE A 263 -5.54 8.29 -6.88
N ASN A 264 -5.16 8.71 -5.68
CA ASN A 264 -4.25 9.82 -5.42
C ASN A 264 -4.56 11.06 -6.29
N PRO A 265 -5.80 11.61 -6.22
CA PRO A 265 -6.13 12.82 -6.96
C PRO A 265 -5.24 14.00 -6.52
N PRO A 266 -5.08 15.05 -7.35
CA PRO A 266 -4.19 16.16 -7.05
C PRO A 266 -4.39 16.76 -5.66
N LYS A 267 -3.30 16.95 -4.92
CA LYS A 267 -3.28 17.46 -3.55
C LYS A 267 -4.12 18.74 -3.38
N SER A 268 -4.10 19.64 -4.37
CA SER A 268 -4.86 20.88 -4.38
C SER A 268 -6.39 20.69 -4.39
N GLN A 269 -6.88 19.50 -4.71
CA GLN A 269 -8.30 19.19 -4.83
C GLN A 269 -8.84 18.33 -3.66
N LEU A 270 -7.97 17.80 -2.82
CA LEU A 270 -8.37 16.87 -1.75
C LEU A 270 -9.40 17.46 -0.80
N GLN A 271 -9.20 18.70 -0.34
CA GLN A 271 -10.15 19.33 0.58
C GLN A 271 -11.52 19.52 -0.08
N ARG A 272 -11.58 19.95 -1.35
CA ARG A 272 -12.83 20.07 -2.10
C ARG A 272 -13.55 18.73 -2.24
N LEU A 273 -12.80 17.68 -2.64
CA LEU A 273 -13.36 16.32 -2.77
C LEU A 273 -13.89 15.79 -1.42
N LYS A 274 -13.18 16.08 -0.32
CA LYS A 274 -13.62 15.75 1.04
C LYS A 274 -14.91 16.47 1.42
N ASP A 275 -14.98 17.77 1.16
CA ASP A 275 -16.19 18.59 1.43
C ASP A 275 -17.39 18.14 0.58
N GLU A 276 -17.14 17.62 -0.63
CA GLU A 276 -18.16 17.04 -1.52
C GLU A 276 -18.52 15.57 -1.15
N HIS A 277 -17.93 14.98 -0.13
CA HIS A 277 -18.06 13.57 0.25
C HIS A 277 -17.70 12.58 -0.86
N LYS A 278 -16.71 12.94 -1.66
CA LYS A 278 -16.17 12.14 -2.78
C LYS A 278 -14.77 11.62 -2.52
N LEU A 279 -14.25 11.77 -1.30
CA LEU A 279 -12.91 11.34 -0.94
C LEU A 279 -12.94 10.26 0.13
N ILE A 280 -12.21 9.18 -0.10
CA ILE A 280 -11.87 8.19 0.92
C ILE A 280 -10.39 8.37 1.25
N GLU A 281 -10.07 8.37 2.52
CA GLU A 281 -8.71 8.35 3.07
C GLU A 281 -8.45 6.94 3.58
N SER A 282 -7.31 6.37 3.23
CA SER A 282 -6.91 5.02 3.65
C SER A 282 -5.46 5.04 4.14
N PRO A 283 -5.14 4.33 5.23
CA PRO A 283 -3.76 4.14 5.63
C PRO A 283 -2.91 3.56 4.51
N SER A 284 -1.77 4.21 4.22
CA SER A 284 -0.74 3.66 3.32
C SER A 284 0.24 2.79 4.09
N ASN A 285 0.90 1.87 3.40
CA ASN A 285 2.02 1.09 3.94
C ASN A 285 3.32 1.91 4.05
N GLU A 286 3.28 3.18 3.66
CA GLU A 286 4.44 4.07 3.69
C GLU A 286 4.48 4.88 4.98
N SER A 287 5.66 4.98 5.54
CA SER A 287 5.97 5.80 6.72
C SER A 287 7.30 6.51 6.58
N LEU A 288 7.48 7.61 7.31
CA LEU A 288 8.68 8.42 7.28
C LEU A 288 9.35 8.47 8.65
N TYR A 289 10.65 8.24 8.65
CA TYR A 289 11.49 8.23 9.83
C TYR A 289 12.66 9.21 9.71
N LEU A 290 13.15 9.67 10.85
CA LEU A 290 14.40 10.41 10.97
C LEU A 290 15.51 9.48 11.43
N ALA A 291 16.49 9.20 10.57
CA ALA A 291 17.69 8.45 10.93
C ALA A 291 18.87 9.40 11.22
N PHE A 292 19.58 9.16 12.31
CA PHE A 292 20.86 9.82 12.59
C PHE A 292 22.01 9.01 11.99
N ASN A 293 23.01 9.69 11.44
CA ASN A 293 24.19 9.04 10.91
C ASN A 293 24.98 8.31 12.01
N ILE A 294 25.01 6.99 11.94
CA ILE A 294 25.68 6.12 12.91
C ILE A 294 27.22 6.23 12.83
N ASN A 295 27.77 6.68 11.70
CA ASN A 295 29.18 6.86 11.46
C ASN A 295 29.69 8.26 11.87
N ASN A 296 28.77 9.17 12.21
CA ASN A 296 29.09 10.54 12.62
C ASN A 296 28.94 10.68 14.13
N SER A 297 30.06 10.74 14.86
CA SER A 297 30.10 10.86 16.30
C SER A 297 29.98 12.31 16.81
N ASN A 298 29.73 13.30 15.94
CA ASN A 298 29.73 14.71 16.31
C ASN A 298 28.54 15.12 17.17
N PHE A 299 27.44 14.35 17.15
CA PHE A 299 26.24 14.65 17.91
C PHE A 299 26.12 13.79 19.17
N SER A 300 26.14 14.45 20.35
CA SER A 300 25.76 13.81 21.61
C SER A 300 24.26 13.45 21.59
N ASN A 301 23.84 12.53 22.45
CA ASN A 301 22.43 12.18 22.58
C ASN A 301 21.55 13.40 22.92
N SER A 302 22.06 14.37 23.67
CA SER A 302 21.34 15.62 23.95
C SER A 302 21.12 16.48 22.69
N ILE A 303 22.11 16.54 21.80
CA ILE A 303 21.98 17.23 20.50
C ILE A 303 21.00 16.49 19.60
N LYS A 304 21.09 15.16 19.51
CA LYS A 304 20.17 14.33 18.72
C LYS A 304 18.72 14.49 19.20
N ASN A 305 18.52 14.47 20.51
CA ASN A 305 17.23 14.71 21.13
C ASN A 305 16.64 16.06 20.68
N GLU A 306 17.40 17.14 20.81
CA GLU A 306 16.91 18.47 20.46
C GLU A 306 16.67 18.62 18.95
N ILE A 307 17.52 18.02 18.09
CA ILE A 307 17.28 17.99 16.65
C ILE A 307 15.97 17.24 16.33
N TYR A 308 15.74 16.07 16.95
CA TYR A 308 14.52 15.30 16.76
C TYR A 308 13.29 16.09 17.19
N ARG A 309 13.35 16.74 18.36
CA ARG A 309 12.28 17.61 18.85
C ARG A 309 11.95 18.74 17.85
N LEU A 310 12.97 19.46 17.35
CA LEU A 310 12.78 20.54 16.38
C LEU A 310 12.25 20.05 15.04
N VAL A 311 12.69 18.89 14.56
CA VAL A 311 12.15 18.26 13.34
C VAL A 311 10.69 17.88 13.56
N ASN A 312 10.32 17.29 14.70
CA ASN A 312 8.91 16.98 14.99
C ASN A 312 8.04 18.24 15.03
N GLU A 313 8.48 19.34 15.61
CA GLU A 313 7.73 20.62 15.57
C GLU A 313 7.51 21.10 14.14
N ALA A 314 8.53 20.99 13.28
CA ALA A 314 8.41 21.36 11.88
C ALA A 314 7.43 20.42 11.13
N VAL A 315 7.47 19.12 11.43
CA VAL A 315 6.58 18.11 10.83
C VAL A 315 5.15 18.28 11.33
N GLU A 316 4.93 18.62 12.60
CA GLU A 316 3.60 18.93 13.14
C GLU A 316 2.96 20.15 12.43
N GLU A 317 3.72 21.24 12.23
CA GLU A 317 3.23 22.37 11.46
C GLU A 317 2.95 22.01 9.98
N TYR A 318 3.77 21.12 9.39
CA TYR A 318 3.56 20.62 8.04
C TYR A 318 2.29 19.76 7.94
N GLN A 319 2.05 18.88 8.91
CA GLN A 319 0.85 18.04 9.00
C GLN A 319 -0.44 18.87 9.09
N ASN A 320 -0.44 19.97 9.83
CA ASN A 320 -1.60 20.85 9.91
C ASN A 320 -2.08 21.40 8.55
N GLN A 321 -1.18 21.47 7.56
CA GLN A 321 -1.48 21.87 6.18
C GLN A 321 -1.77 20.68 5.25
N ASN A 322 -1.50 19.46 5.69
CA ASN A 322 -1.54 18.23 4.90
C ASN A 322 -2.27 17.08 5.62
N SER A 323 -3.21 17.39 6.51
CA SER A 323 -3.87 16.43 7.41
C SER A 323 -4.65 15.31 6.72
N ILE A 324 -4.92 15.43 5.43
CA ILE A 324 -5.54 14.38 4.62
C ILE A 324 -4.49 13.34 4.20
N LEU A 325 -3.28 13.78 3.85
CA LEU A 325 -2.23 12.93 3.28
C LEU A 325 -1.33 12.30 4.33
N ILE A 326 -1.24 12.89 5.52
CA ILE A 326 -0.31 12.44 6.54
C ILE A 326 -0.92 12.47 7.93
N GLU A 327 -0.48 11.53 8.75
CA GLU A 327 -0.76 11.42 10.17
C GLU A 327 0.56 11.44 10.94
N LEU A 328 0.61 12.14 12.09
CA LEU A 328 1.80 12.12 12.92
C LEU A 328 1.99 10.73 13.53
N ALA A 329 3.21 10.25 13.54
CA ALA A 329 3.52 8.96 14.14
C ALA A 329 3.36 8.97 15.67
N GLU A 330 3.25 10.16 16.30
CA GLU A 330 3.12 10.36 17.74
C GLU A 330 4.08 9.48 18.55
N CYS A 331 5.24 9.19 17.93
CA CYS A 331 6.30 8.42 18.54
C CYS A 331 6.11 6.90 18.50
N SER A 332 5.17 6.42 17.72
CA SER A 332 5.03 5.00 17.43
C SER A 332 5.76 4.63 16.14
N TYR A 333 6.39 3.46 16.11
CA TYR A 333 6.93 2.89 14.89
C TYR A 333 5.83 2.33 13.99
N PHE A 334 4.66 2.03 14.57
CA PHE A 334 3.52 1.44 13.88
C PHE A 334 2.28 2.31 14.06
N ARG A 335 1.41 2.32 13.05
CA ARG A 335 0.18 3.12 13.06
C ARG A 335 -0.83 2.60 14.08
N GLU A 336 -0.97 1.29 14.21
CA GLU A 336 -1.88 0.68 15.17
C GLU A 336 -1.31 0.73 16.58
N ASP A 337 -2.17 1.07 17.52
CA ASP A 337 -1.85 1.30 18.91
C ASP A 337 -1.68 -0.04 19.66
N LYS A 338 -0.61 -0.74 19.32
CA LYS A 338 -0.09 -1.76 20.24
C LYS A 338 0.47 -1.00 21.44
N ASP A 339 0.34 -1.53 22.66
CA ASP A 339 0.89 -0.96 23.92
C ASP A 339 2.40 -0.69 23.78
N ASP A 340 2.72 0.35 23.04
CA ASP A 340 4.05 0.67 22.61
C ASP A 340 4.78 1.45 23.71
N LEU A 341 5.74 0.81 24.36
CA LEU A 341 6.60 1.42 25.36
C LEU A 341 7.36 2.64 24.80
N THR A 342 7.62 2.67 23.49
CA THR A 342 8.32 3.77 22.84
C THR A 342 7.47 5.04 22.82
N LYS A 343 6.14 4.97 22.70
CA LYS A 343 5.25 6.14 22.81
C LYS A 343 5.48 6.96 24.06
N LEU A 344 5.55 6.31 25.21
CA LEU A 344 5.77 7.00 26.50
C LEU A 344 7.16 7.62 26.59
N GLN A 345 8.19 6.94 26.10
CA GLN A 345 9.57 7.41 26.11
C GLN A 345 9.76 8.60 25.17
N THR A 346 9.17 8.58 24.00
CA THR A 346 9.30 9.66 23.01
C THR A 346 8.53 10.91 23.42
N ARG A 347 7.35 10.79 24.01
CA ARG A 347 6.68 11.95 24.62
C ARG A 347 7.58 12.65 25.63
N ASN A 348 8.29 11.90 26.44
CA ASN A 348 9.27 12.46 27.36
C ASN A 348 10.45 13.13 26.64
N VAL A 349 10.90 12.59 25.51
CA VAL A 349 11.96 13.17 24.67
C VAL A 349 11.50 14.48 24.03
N ILE A 350 10.33 14.50 23.41
CA ILE A 350 9.79 15.70 22.73
C ILE A 350 9.43 16.80 23.74
N MET A 351 8.89 16.45 24.90
CA MET A 351 8.48 17.42 25.93
C MET A 351 9.64 18.00 26.73
N ASN A 352 10.77 17.31 26.84
CA ASN A 352 11.92 17.78 27.60
C ASN A 352 12.83 18.67 26.76
N VAL A 353 12.49 19.97 26.69
CA VAL A 353 13.38 20.99 26.14
C VAL A 353 14.70 20.98 26.92
N GLN A 354 15.76 20.63 26.27
CA GLN A 354 17.08 20.62 26.90
C GLN A 354 17.65 22.04 26.91
N THR A 355 17.96 22.55 28.09
CA THR A 355 18.60 23.86 28.26
C THR A 355 20.11 23.73 28.35
N ASN A 356 20.84 24.70 27.77
CA ASN A 356 22.31 24.78 27.76
C ASN A 356 23.06 23.76 26.89
N ILE A 357 22.46 23.35 25.77
CA ILE A 357 23.16 22.57 24.77
C ILE A 357 23.83 23.50 23.77
N ASN A 358 25.07 23.21 23.41
CA ASN A 358 25.75 23.89 22.31
C ASN A 358 25.32 23.21 21.01
N MET A 359 24.27 23.74 20.37
CA MET A 359 23.75 23.21 19.11
C MET A 359 24.71 23.46 17.95
N PRO A 360 24.74 22.57 16.94
CA PRO A 360 25.56 22.77 15.75
C PRO A 360 25.02 23.96 14.92
N GLU A 361 25.93 24.73 14.34
CA GLU A 361 25.56 25.83 13.42
C GLU A 361 24.93 25.30 12.11
N LYS A 362 25.25 24.06 11.74
CA LYS A 362 24.84 23.43 10.49
C LYS A 362 24.49 21.96 10.71
N VAL A 363 23.43 21.52 10.06
CA VAL A 363 23.00 20.10 9.97
C VAL A 363 22.75 19.74 8.52
N VAL A 364 23.36 18.67 8.04
CA VAL A 364 23.18 18.14 6.69
C VAL A 364 22.06 17.10 6.70
N LEU A 365 20.95 17.43 6.05
CA LEU A 365 19.79 16.58 5.87
C LEU A 365 19.82 15.93 4.48
N VAL A 366 19.67 14.64 4.41
CA VAL A 366 19.51 13.90 3.15
C VAL A 366 18.12 13.24 3.08
N ALA A 367 17.57 13.13 1.88
CA ALA A 367 16.32 12.42 1.60
C ALA A 367 16.33 11.94 0.15
N ASN A 368 15.44 11.01 -0.22
CA ASN A 368 15.27 10.68 -1.63
C ASN A 368 14.62 11.86 -2.40
N GLU A 369 14.75 11.85 -3.72
CA GLU A 369 14.29 12.95 -4.60
C GLU A 369 12.80 12.85 -5.01
N SER A 370 11.96 12.08 -4.27
CA SER A 370 10.51 12.05 -4.50
C SER A 370 9.88 13.45 -4.32
N LEU A 371 8.68 13.64 -4.85
CA LEU A 371 7.97 14.91 -4.71
C LEU A 371 7.60 15.19 -3.26
N GLU A 372 7.15 14.16 -2.55
CA GLU A 372 6.78 14.22 -1.13
C GLU A 372 7.97 14.64 -0.27
N ASN A 373 9.12 14.03 -0.51
CA ASN A 373 10.33 14.36 0.24
C ASN A 373 10.90 15.74 -0.13
N LYS A 374 10.76 16.18 -1.38
CA LYS A 374 11.07 17.58 -1.76
C LYS A 374 10.22 18.58 -0.99
N ASP A 375 8.92 18.30 -0.87
CA ASP A 375 8.00 19.18 -0.16
C ASP A 375 8.33 19.26 1.33
N ILE A 376 8.44 18.11 2.00
CA ILE A 376 8.70 18.09 3.45
C ILE A 376 10.09 18.59 3.81
N THR A 377 11.13 18.26 3.04
CA THR A 377 12.48 18.77 3.30
C THR A 377 12.57 20.28 3.11
N ASN A 378 11.89 20.82 2.08
CA ASN A 378 11.80 22.27 1.87
C ASN A 378 11.03 22.95 3.01
N TYR A 379 9.98 22.30 3.54
CA TYR A 379 9.27 22.83 4.70
C TYR A 379 10.16 22.85 5.94
N ILE A 380 10.83 21.74 6.27
CA ILE A 380 11.79 21.67 7.39
C ILE A 380 12.89 22.74 7.25
N TYR A 381 13.48 22.87 6.06
CA TYR A 381 14.49 23.91 5.80
C TYR A 381 13.97 25.32 6.12
N ASN A 382 12.79 25.69 5.64
CA ASN A 382 12.20 27.02 5.86
C ASN A 382 11.81 27.22 7.32
N TRP A 383 11.31 26.18 7.99
CA TRP A 383 10.94 26.22 9.40
C TRP A 383 12.17 26.46 10.30
N PHE A 384 13.26 25.72 10.09
CA PHE A 384 14.51 25.90 10.81
C PHE A 384 15.11 27.29 10.61
N LYS A 385 15.12 27.76 9.39
CA LYS A 385 15.59 29.13 9.04
C LYS A 385 14.81 30.23 9.76
N LYS A 386 13.53 29.99 10.04
CA LYS A 386 12.65 30.97 10.71
C LYS A 386 12.74 30.87 12.22
N ASN A 387 12.86 29.66 12.78
CA ASN A 387 12.61 29.39 14.19
C ASN A 387 13.89 29.06 14.99
N THR A 388 15.03 28.87 14.32
CA THR A 388 16.30 28.47 14.96
C THR A 388 17.50 29.19 14.35
N ASP A 389 18.66 29.10 15.01
CA ASP A 389 19.96 29.55 14.49
C ASP A 389 20.70 28.43 13.72
N ILE A 390 20.06 27.26 13.53
CA ILE A 390 20.66 26.11 12.84
C ILE A 390 20.41 26.21 11.35
N THR A 391 21.47 26.13 10.56
CA THR A 391 21.37 26.05 9.10
C THR A 391 21.19 24.61 8.66
N ILE A 392 20.02 24.27 8.10
CA ILE A 392 19.80 22.98 7.43
C ILE A 392 20.35 23.05 6.00
N VAL A 393 21.14 22.06 5.60
CA VAL A 393 21.58 21.87 4.21
C VAL A 393 20.93 20.60 3.67
N VAL A 394 20.03 20.75 2.71
CA VAL A 394 19.29 19.65 2.12
C VAL A 394 20.04 19.11 0.90
N ASN A 395 20.25 17.80 0.84
CA ASN A 395 20.73 17.08 -0.33
C ASN A 395 19.70 16.00 -0.68
N LEU A 396 19.14 16.10 -1.87
CA LEU A 396 18.24 15.08 -2.41
C LEU A 396 19.06 14.07 -3.21
N LEU A 397 18.79 12.81 -2.99
CA LEU A 397 19.53 11.66 -3.51
C LEU A 397 18.60 10.76 -4.32
N SER A 398 19.16 10.04 -5.28
CA SER A 398 18.43 8.96 -5.97
C SER A 398 18.11 7.83 -4.99
N GLU A 399 17.13 7.00 -5.33
CA GLU A 399 16.75 5.83 -4.53
C GLU A 399 17.96 4.91 -4.27
N GLN A 400 18.74 4.61 -5.31
CA GLN A 400 19.96 3.81 -5.20
C GLN A 400 21.02 4.39 -4.25
N GLU A 401 21.12 5.72 -4.16
CA GLU A 401 22.03 6.37 -3.21
C GLU A 401 21.47 6.32 -1.79
N MET A 402 20.16 6.40 -1.63
CA MET A 402 19.50 6.26 -0.33
C MET A 402 19.60 4.85 0.25
N ASP A 403 19.53 3.81 -0.55
CA ASP A 403 19.74 2.41 -0.11
C ASP A 403 21.10 2.19 0.54
N LEU A 404 22.10 2.95 0.12
CA LEU A 404 23.45 2.88 0.63
C LEU A 404 23.78 3.97 1.67
N ILE A 405 22.79 4.74 2.09
CA ILE A 405 23.03 5.95 2.90
C ILE A 405 23.65 5.64 4.27
N SER A 406 23.29 4.52 4.89
CA SER A 406 23.82 4.10 6.19
C SER A 406 25.34 3.86 6.17
N GLU A 407 25.94 3.64 4.98
CA GLU A 407 27.39 3.45 4.80
C GLU A 407 28.14 4.78 4.60
N LYS A 408 27.41 5.89 4.43
CA LYS A 408 27.99 7.19 4.13
C LYS A 408 28.23 7.99 5.41
N ASN A 409 29.12 8.98 5.33
CA ASN A 409 29.49 9.86 6.45
C ASN A 409 29.45 11.35 6.13
N TYR A 410 28.85 11.73 4.97
CA TYR A 410 28.74 13.13 4.54
C TYR A 410 27.43 13.80 4.95
N TYR A 411 26.57 13.13 5.74
CA TYR A 411 25.32 13.65 6.25
C TYR A 411 25.26 13.54 7.78
N ASP A 412 24.34 14.26 8.40
CA ASP A 412 24.07 14.22 9.83
C ASP A 412 22.77 13.49 10.15
N ILE A 413 21.71 13.80 9.38
CA ILE A 413 20.38 13.19 9.48
C ILE A 413 19.84 12.81 8.10
N ALA A 414 19.00 11.79 8.07
CA ALA A 414 18.32 11.33 6.85
C ALA A 414 16.82 11.19 7.10
N LEU A 415 15.98 11.60 6.13
CA LEU A 415 14.58 11.18 6.05
C LEU A 415 14.54 9.86 5.29
N VAL A 416 14.02 8.82 5.96
CA VAL A 416 13.98 7.46 5.45
C VAL A 416 12.52 7.04 5.28
N ASN A 417 12.11 6.82 4.03
CA ASN A 417 10.81 6.23 3.74
C ASN A 417 10.91 4.72 3.94
N VAL A 418 9.94 4.15 4.64
CA VAL A 418 9.83 2.71 4.84
C VAL A 418 8.48 2.26 4.31
N TYR A 419 8.53 1.30 3.40
CA TYR A 419 7.36 0.59 2.90
C TYR A 419 7.28 -0.76 3.60
N ALA A 420 6.40 -0.86 4.58
CA ALA A 420 6.14 -2.10 5.31
C ALA A 420 4.65 -2.17 5.64
N ARG A 421 4.13 -3.39 5.73
CA ARG A 421 2.74 -3.59 6.19
C ARG A 421 2.55 -2.96 7.55
N LEU A 422 1.39 -2.35 7.77
CA LEU A 422 1.11 -1.49 8.92
C LEU A 422 1.27 -2.20 10.28
N ASP A 423 1.17 -3.52 10.30
CA ASP A 423 1.19 -4.40 11.46
C ASP A 423 2.36 -5.41 11.45
N ASP A 424 3.28 -5.32 10.49
CA ASP A 424 4.37 -6.29 10.32
C ASP A 424 5.71 -5.74 10.82
N GLU A 425 5.98 -6.03 12.10
CA GLU A 425 7.23 -5.63 12.76
C GLU A 425 8.48 -6.26 12.11
N GLU A 426 8.37 -7.50 11.63
CA GLU A 426 9.50 -8.19 11.00
C GLU A 426 9.83 -7.55 9.65
N GLU A 427 8.82 -7.24 8.84
CA GLU A 427 9.01 -6.56 7.56
C GLU A 427 9.62 -5.17 7.78
N PHE A 428 9.08 -4.40 8.73
CA PHE A 428 9.64 -3.10 9.11
C PHE A 428 11.12 -3.19 9.48
N LEU A 429 11.48 -4.11 10.39
CA LEU A 429 12.85 -4.27 10.84
C LEU A 429 13.79 -4.72 9.71
N ASN A 430 13.30 -5.56 8.78
CA ASN A 430 14.04 -5.96 7.60
C ASN A 430 14.33 -4.77 6.66
N LYS A 431 13.40 -3.83 6.50
CA LYS A 431 13.60 -2.61 5.69
C LYS A 431 14.64 -1.65 6.30
N ILE A 432 14.77 -1.63 7.64
CA ILE A 432 15.71 -0.76 8.34
C ILE A 432 17.02 -1.45 8.79
N LEU A 433 17.26 -2.69 8.35
CA LEU A 433 18.44 -3.49 8.75
C LEU A 433 19.77 -2.72 8.68
N SER A 434 19.93 -1.85 7.67
CA SER A 434 21.15 -1.06 7.48
C SER A 434 21.42 -0.07 8.61
N PHE A 435 20.40 0.33 9.36
CA PHE A 435 20.50 1.22 10.53
C PHE A 435 20.67 0.46 11.86
N LEU A 436 20.50 -0.87 11.84
CA LEU A 436 20.64 -1.71 13.04
C LEU A 436 22.10 -2.07 13.31
N PRO A 437 22.52 -2.27 14.57
CA PRO A 437 23.82 -2.82 14.91
C PRO A 437 24.01 -4.21 14.32
N LYS A 438 25.26 -4.56 14.02
CA LYS A 438 25.57 -5.89 13.49
C LYS A 438 25.10 -7.02 14.40
N GLN A 439 25.27 -6.86 15.72
CA GLN A 439 24.84 -7.85 16.69
C GLN A 439 23.32 -8.07 16.67
N THR A 440 22.55 -7.00 16.56
CA THR A 440 21.07 -7.05 16.48
C THR A 440 20.63 -7.79 15.22
N ARG A 441 21.26 -7.50 14.07
CA ARG A 441 20.99 -8.22 12.80
C ARG A 441 21.28 -9.73 12.90
N GLU A 442 22.38 -10.11 13.59
CA GLU A 442 22.71 -11.51 13.83
C GLU A 442 21.69 -12.21 14.76
N MET A 443 21.13 -11.50 15.73
CA MET A 443 20.07 -12.02 16.61
C MET A 443 18.77 -12.25 15.85
N MET A 444 18.35 -11.34 14.99
CA MET A 444 17.15 -11.49 14.14
C MET A 444 17.23 -12.74 13.27
N SER A 445 18.39 -12.97 12.62
CA SER A 445 18.56 -14.14 11.75
C SER A 445 18.60 -15.48 12.49
N ASN A 446 18.80 -15.49 13.80
CA ASN A 446 18.89 -16.72 14.62
C ASN A 446 17.60 -17.05 15.38
N SER A 447 16.63 -16.16 15.47
CA SER A 447 15.35 -16.39 16.17
C SER A 447 14.45 -17.34 15.34
N LYS A 448 13.88 -18.35 15.99
CA LYS A 448 13.17 -19.44 15.32
C LYS A 448 11.67 -19.49 15.58
N SER A 449 11.20 -18.93 16.67
CA SER A 449 9.78 -18.94 17.02
C SER A 449 9.20 -17.53 16.99
N LYS A 450 7.89 -17.42 16.76
CA LYS A 450 7.17 -16.13 16.76
C LYS A 450 7.33 -15.42 18.12
N ALA A 451 7.20 -16.14 19.24
CA ALA A 451 7.34 -15.55 20.56
C ALA A 451 8.77 -15.01 20.84
N GLU A 452 9.82 -15.73 20.37
CA GLU A 452 11.20 -15.22 20.46
C GLU A 452 11.41 -13.98 19.60
N LYS A 453 10.74 -13.89 18.45
CA LYS A 453 10.79 -12.71 17.57
C LYS A 453 10.10 -11.51 18.19
N GLU A 454 8.90 -11.67 18.75
CA GLU A 454 8.15 -10.59 19.40
C GLU A 454 8.92 -9.99 20.57
N GLU A 455 9.53 -10.81 21.44
CA GLU A 455 10.38 -10.34 22.53
C GLU A 455 11.63 -9.61 22.01
N LEU A 456 12.28 -10.18 20.99
CA LEU A 456 13.44 -9.57 20.34
C LEU A 456 13.11 -8.25 19.65
N PHE A 457 11.95 -8.14 19.01
CA PHE A 457 11.52 -6.91 18.32
C PHE A 457 11.30 -5.78 19.31
N ALA A 458 10.67 -6.04 20.45
CA ALA A 458 10.52 -5.06 21.52
C ALA A 458 11.87 -4.56 22.05
N GLU A 459 12.86 -5.45 22.21
CA GLU A 459 14.23 -5.07 22.60
C GLU A 459 14.92 -4.21 21.52
N ILE A 460 14.73 -4.56 20.24
CA ILE A 460 15.30 -3.81 19.11
C ILE A 460 14.67 -2.43 19.05
N GLU A 461 13.36 -2.33 19.17
CA GLU A 461 12.65 -1.06 19.15
C GLU A 461 13.15 -0.12 20.25
N GLU A 462 13.28 -0.62 21.48
CA GLU A 462 13.86 0.13 22.58
C GLU A 462 15.32 0.57 22.28
N GLU A 463 16.13 -0.29 21.67
CA GLU A 463 17.52 0.03 21.32
C GLU A 463 17.60 1.12 20.25
N ILE A 464 16.84 1.00 19.14
CA ILE A 464 16.91 1.98 18.04
C ILE A 464 16.41 3.35 18.48
N PHE A 465 15.42 3.37 19.37
CA PHE A 465 14.89 4.59 19.92
C PHE A 465 15.87 5.26 20.90
N ASN A 466 16.32 4.55 21.92
CA ASN A 466 17.19 5.08 22.99
C ASN A 466 18.57 5.52 22.46
N ASN A 467 19.03 4.92 21.37
CA ASN A 467 20.30 5.28 20.73
C ASN A 467 20.14 6.29 19.58
N TYR A 468 18.95 6.83 19.37
CA TYR A 468 18.66 7.79 18.29
C TYR A 468 19.11 7.29 16.91
N ARG A 469 18.83 6.03 16.58
CA ARG A 469 19.26 5.46 15.30
C ARG A 469 18.32 5.84 14.18
N ILE A 470 17.05 5.49 14.34
CA ILE A 470 15.95 5.82 13.43
C ILE A 470 14.72 6.06 14.29
N LEU A 471 14.04 7.16 14.06
CA LEU A 471 12.96 7.66 14.93
C LEU A 471 11.72 7.99 14.09
N PRO A 472 10.51 7.63 14.54
CA PRO A 472 9.29 7.83 13.78
C PRO A 472 8.94 9.32 13.63
N LEU A 473 8.42 9.71 12.46
CA LEU A 473 7.94 11.07 12.18
C LEU A 473 6.46 11.09 11.80
N LEU A 474 6.10 10.40 10.73
CA LEU A 474 4.73 10.39 10.21
C LEU A 474 4.41 9.12 9.41
N PHE A 475 3.12 8.89 9.23
CA PHE A 475 2.53 7.89 8.34
C PHE A 475 1.83 8.59 7.18
N TYR A 476 1.90 8.00 5.97
CA TYR A 476 1.19 8.50 4.81
C TYR A 476 -0.20 7.88 4.67
N ASN A 477 -1.12 8.62 4.06
CA ASN A 477 -2.42 8.13 3.64
C ASN A 477 -2.51 8.10 2.13
N ASP A 478 -3.09 7.03 1.59
CA ASP A 478 -3.62 7.00 0.24
C ASP A 478 -4.96 7.72 0.19
N THR A 479 -5.25 8.35 -0.94
CA THR A 479 -6.52 9.04 -1.15
C THR A 479 -7.21 8.50 -2.40
N ILE A 480 -8.53 8.33 -2.34
CA ILE A 480 -9.32 7.77 -3.44
C ILE A 480 -10.53 8.67 -3.66
N ALA A 481 -10.63 9.27 -4.86
CA ALA A 481 -11.83 9.96 -5.27
C ALA A 481 -12.83 8.97 -5.85
N ILE A 482 -14.10 9.02 -5.37
CA ILE A 482 -15.18 8.13 -5.77
C ILE A 482 -16.38 8.93 -6.21
N ASN A 483 -16.94 8.59 -7.36
CA ASN A 483 -18.13 9.23 -7.88
C ASN A 483 -19.37 8.80 -7.11
N SER A 484 -20.29 9.72 -6.87
CA SER A 484 -21.51 9.49 -6.07
C SER A 484 -22.51 8.52 -6.69
N ASN A 485 -22.31 8.13 -7.95
CA ASN A 485 -23.12 7.10 -8.62
C ASN A 485 -22.61 5.67 -8.32
N ILE A 486 -21.47 5.52 -7.66
CA ILE A 486 -20.97 4.23 -7.20
C ILE A 486 -21.52 3.98 -5.80
N GLU A 487 -22.33 2.93 -5.68
CA GLU A 487 -22.88 2.50 -4.39
C GLU A 487 -21.94 1.47 -3.73
N ASN A 488 -21.90 1.50 -2.41
CA ASN A 488 -21.16 0.53 -1.58
C ASN A 488 -19.66 0.45 -1.89
N THR A 489 -19.05 1.51 -2.38
CA THR A 489 -17.59 1.55 -2.50
C THR A 489 -17.01 1.77 -1.13
N ILE A 490 -16.59 0.69 -0.53
CA ILE A 490 -16.05 0.68 0.82
C ILE A 490 -14.74 -0.06 0.73
N LEU A 491 -13.73 0.43 1.44
CA LEU A 491 -12.52 -0.33 1.65
C LEU A 491 -12.78 -1.39 2.72
N ASP A 492 -12.23 -2.57 2.53
CA ASP A 492 -12.16 -3.56 3.61
C ASP A 492 -11.17 -3.10 4.69
N ALA A 493 -11.12 -3.76 5.83
CA ALA A 493 -10.21 -3.39 6.92
C ALA A 493 -8.72 -3.55 6.54
N ASN A 494 -8.41 -4.29 5.47
CA ASN A 494 -7.06 -4.36 4.90
C ASN A 494 -6.74 -3.14 4.00
N GLY A 495 -7.68 -2.22 3.79
CA GLY A 495 -7.52 -1.04 2.92
C GLY A 495 -7.66 -1.33 1.43
N ASN A 496 -8.22 -2.47 1.04
CA ASN A 496 -8.49 -2.85 -0.34
C ASN A 496 -9.94 -2.54 -0.72
N ILE A 497 -10.21 -2.27 -2.00
CA ILE A 497 -11.58 -2.08 -2.50
C ILE A 497 -12.35 -3.40 -2.42
N ASP A 498 -13.51 -3.35 -1.76
CA ASP A 498 -14.42 -4.50 -1.67
C ASP A 498 -15.26 -4.63 -2.95
N PHE A 499 -14.74 -5.36 -3.94
CA PHE A 499 -15.45 -5.66 -5.18
C PHE A 499 -16.62 -6.65 -5.01
N THR A 500 -16.87 -7.16 -3.82
CA THR A 500 -18.01 -8.05 -3.56
C THR A 500 -19.33 -7.31 -3.39
N ARG A 501 -19.28 -5.98 -3.32
CA ARG A 501 -20.46 -5.11 -3.05
C ARG A 501 -20.59 -3.94 -4.02
N ILE A 502 -19.61 -3.72 -4.90
CA ILE A 502 -19.56 -2.54 -5.76
C ILE A 502 -20.66 -2.57 -6.84
N LYS A 503 -21.46 -1.53 -6.87
CA LYS A 503 -22.58 -1.35 -7.82
C LYS A 503 -22.52 0.05 -8.44
N LYS A 504 -23.09 0.15 -9.66
CA LYS A 504 -23.23 1.45 -10.35
C LYS A 504 -24.64 1.62 -10.84
#